data_211d5561ed5e868b6ddadd2ade6cfd54
#
_entry.id   211d5561ed5e868b6ddadd2ade6cfd54
#
_cell.length_a   1.000
_cell.length_b   1.000
_cell.length_c   1.000
_cell.angle_alpha   90.00
_cell.angle_beta   90.00
_cell.angle_gamma   90.00
#
_symmetry.space_group_name_H-M   'P 1'
#
loop_
_entity.id
_entity.type
_entity.pdbx_description
1 polymer ?
#
loop_
_entity_poly.entity_id
_entity_poly.type
_entity_poly.pdbx_seq_one_letter_code
_entity_poly.pdbx_strand_id
1 'polypeptide(L)'
;EKDKIYGILFDGAWLWEEYLNTILKPCGFRHPENKSQKGGLKMFQKDADNETISKNSRKLYPDFWKDDFILDAKYKHLNNGVGREDLYQVVSYMYCTTAKNGAYVYPYEKVEDPVSYQLSGYKGIIHVAPLYIPQTEMIFEDFIAGINGSEDRLRNFLQSKDN
;
A
#
# COMPACT_ATOMS: atom_id res chain seq x y z
N GLU A 1 -34.76 19.62 -25.41
CA GLU A 1 -33.81 19.98 -24.33
C GLU A 1 -32.88 18.82 -24.17
N LYS A 2 -31.56 19.04 -24.37
CA LYS A 2 -30.53 18.04 -24.07
C LYS A 2 -30.21 18.17 -22.57
N ASP A 3 -30.58 17.18 -21.79
CA ASP A 3 -30.21 17.08 -20.39
C ASP A 3 -28.67 17.00 -20.31
N LYS A 4 -28.06 18.02 -19.74
CA LYS A 4 -26.63 18.00 -19.44
C LYS A 4 -26.43 17.23 -18.14
N ILE A 5 -25.88 16.02 -18.26
CA ILE A 5 -25.47 15.24 -17.10
C ILE A 5 -24.12 15.79 -16.63
N TYR A 6 -24.08 16.33 -15.45
CA TYR A 6 -22.84 16.70 -14.78
C TYR A 6 -22.40 15.51 -13.91
N GLY A 7 -21.34 14.84 -14.31
CA GLY A 7 -20.72 13.76 -13.53
C GLY A 7 -19.40 14.23 -12.93
N ILE A 8 -19.16 13.89 -11.68
CA ILE A 8 -17.84 14.04 -11.05
C ILE A 8 -17.13 12.69 -11.20
N LEU A 9 -16.01 12.67 -11.90
CA LEU A 9 -15.18 11.47 -12.04
C LEU A 9 -14.23 11.41 -10.84
N PHE A 10 -14.38 10.38 -10.02
CA PHE A 10 -13.46 10.10 -8.92
C PHE A 10 -12.44 9.04 -9.35
N ASP A 11 -11.17 9.30 -9.09
CA ASP A 11 -10.11 8.29 -9.12
C ASP A 11 -10.17 7.51 -7.80
N GLY A 12 -10.86 6.36 -7.81
CA GLY A 12 -11.06 5.55 -6.61
C GLY A 12 -9.76 4.97 -6.05
N ALA A 13 -8.77 4.70 -6.90
CA ALA A 13 -7.48 4.21 -6.46
C ALA A 13 -6.72 5.31 -5.69
N TRP A 14 -6.69 6.52 -6.23
CA TRP A 14 -6.09 7.67 -5.54
C TRP A 14 -6.81 7.97 -4.21
N LEU A 15 -8.14 7.94 -4.19
CA LEU A 15 -8.90 8.18 -2.95
C LEU A 15 -8.60 7.11 -1.89
N TRP A 16 -8.41 5.87 -2.32
CA TRP A 16 -8.02 4.77 -1.44
C TRP A 16 -6.62 4.98 -0.84
N GLU A 17 -5.65 5.37 -1.65
CA GLU A 17 -4.31 5.72 -1.19
C GLU A 17 -4.34 6.88 -0.18
N GLU A 18 -5.09 7.96 -0.45
CA GLU A 18 -5.23 9.09 0.47
C GLU A 18 -5.91 8.68 1.79
N TYR A 19 -6.92 7.83 1.73
CA TYR A 19 -7.54 7.28 2.93
C TYR A 19 -6.53 6.45 3.75
N LEU A 20 -5.82 5.55 3.11
CA LEU A 20 -4.78 4.76 3.79
C LEU A 20 -3.68 5.66 4.37
N ASN A 21 -3.33 6.75 3.71
CA ASN A 21 -2.34 7.71 4.21
C ASN A 21 -2.75 8.29 5.58
N THR A 22 -4.04 8.53 5.82
CA THR A 22 -4.52 8.99 7.12
C THR A 22 -4.28 7.98 8.24
N ILE A 23 -4.33 6.69 7.93
CA ILE A 23 -4.12 5.58 8.86
C ILE A 23 -2.63 5.30 9.07
N LEU A 24 -1.84 5.33 7.99
CA LEU A 24 -0.46 4.85 7.94
C LEU A 24 0.57 5.91 8.37
N LYS A 25 0.29 7.18 8.11
CA LYS A 25 1.17 8.29 8.49
C LYS A 25 1.47 8.33 9.99
N PRO A 26 0.51 8.16 10.90
CA PRO A 26 0.80 8.04 12.34
C PRO A 26 1.63 6.81 12.71
N CYS A 27 1.66 5.76 11.86
CA CYS A 27 2.50 4.57 12.02
C CYS A 27 3.91 4.73 11.45
N GLY A 28 4.29 5.95 11.01
CA GLY A 28 5.62 6.26 10.50
C GLY A 28 5.82 5.98 9.00
N PHE A 29 4.79 5.55 8.27
CA PHE A 29 4.90 5.37 6.83
C PHE A 29 5.00 6.71 6.09
N ARG A 30 5.83 6.71 5.05
CA ARG A 30 5.97 7.79 4.08
C ARG A 30 5.13 7.44 2.85
N HIS A 31 4.50 8.44 2.26
CA HIS A 31 3.72 8.33 1.03
C HIS A 31 4.35 9.22 -0.02
N PRO A 32 5.13 8.67 -0.99
CA PRO A 32 5.76 9.48 -2.03
C PRO A 32 4.72 9.97 -3.03
N GLU A 33 4.90 11.19 -3.51
CA GLU A 33 4.05 11.78 -4.53
C GLU A 33 4.42 11.29 -5.94
N ASN A 34 3.87 10.15 -6.36
CA ASN A 34 4.13 9.56 -7.67
C ASN A 34 3.89 10.54 -8.84
N LYS A 35 2.79 11.30 -8.80
CA LYS A 35 2.41 12.24 -9.87
C LYS A 35 3.40 13.39 -10.02
N SER A 36 4.00 13.86 -8.93
CA SER A 36 5.01 14.94 -8.92
C SER A 36 6.46 14.43 -8.97
N GLN A 37 6.65 13.10 -8.99
CA GLN A 37 7.96 12.43 -8.94
C GLN A 37 8.84 12.83 -7.74
N LYS A 38 8.21 13.23 -6.63
CA LYS A 38 8.89 13.58 -5.38
C LYS A 38 8.92 12.40 -4.42
N GLY A 39 9.98 12.28 -3.64
CA GLY A 39 10.09 11.29 -2.56
C GLY A 39 10.35 9.85 -3.01
N GLY A 40 10.56 9.60 -4.30
CA GLY A 40 10.84 8.25 -4.80
C GLY A 40 12.19 7.71 -4.34
N LEU A 41 12.28 6.38 -4.19
CA LEU A 41 13.48 5.65 -3.85
C LEU A 41 14.36 5.47 -5.10
N LYS A 42 15.67 5.47 -4.94
CA LYS A 42 16.60 5.19 -6.06
C LYS A 42 16.75 3.68 -6.23
N MET A 43 16.53 3.19 -7.44
CA MET A 43 16.78 1.78 -7.76
C MET A 43 18.27 1.44 -7.78
N PHE A 44 19.10 2.37 -8.21
CA PHE A 44 20.55 2.19 -8.29
C PHE A 44 21.27 3.19 -7.39
N GLN A 45 22.24 2.70 -6.64
CA GLN A 45 23.19 3.56 -5.93
C GLN A 45 24.19 4.14 -6.93
N LYS A 46 24.63 5.37 -6.66
CA LYS A 46 25.70 5.99 -7.45
C LYS A 46 27.01 5.26 -7.13
N ASP A 47 27.52 4.53 -8.09
CA ASP A 47 28.90 4.04 -8.00
C ASP A 47 29.84 5.23 -8.26
N ALA A 48 30.83 5.44 -7.40
CA ALA A 48 31.73 6.58 -7.47
C ALA A 48 32.47 6.68 -8.82
N ASP A 49 32.66 5.51 -9.48
CA ASP A 49 33.45 5.38 -10.69
C ASP A 49 32.62 5.30 -11.98
N ASN A 50 31.28 5.34 -11.91
CA ASN A 50 30.43 5.13 -13.07
C ASN A 50 29.37 6.23 -13.25
N GLU A 51 29.72 7.30 -13.97
CA GLU A 51 28.81 8.41 -14.29
C GLU A 51 27.57 7.97 -15.12
N THR A 52 27.64 6.86 -15.84
CA THR A 52 26.57 6.38 -16.72
C THR A 52 25.36 5.90 -15.91
N ILE A 53 25.59 5.35 -14.72
CA ILE A 53 24.50 4.92 -13.81
C ILE A 53 23.73 6.12 -13.26
N SER A 54 24.39 7.27 -13.08
CA SER A 54 23.75 8.48 -12.54
C SER A 54 22.70 9.08 -13.48
N LYS A 55 22.85 8.91 -14.80
CA LYS A 55 21.93 9.41 -15.82
C LYS A 55 20.69 8.53 -16.00
N ASN A 56 20.76 7.24 -15.62
CA ASN A 56 19.69 6.27 -15.76
C ASN A 56 19.15 5.78 -14.41
N SER A 57 19.36 6.52 -13.33
CA SER A 57 18.84 6.15 -12.02
C SER A 57 17.31 6.14 -12.06
N ARG A 58 16.71 4.96 -12.23
CA ARG A 58 15.27 4.81 -12.12
C ARG A 58 14.86 5.02 -10.67
N LYS A 59 13.79 5.77 -10.50
CA LYS A 59 13.15 5.93 -9.20
C LYS A 59 12.04 4.89 -9.07
N LEU A 60 11.90 4.38 -7.87
CA LEU A 60 10.84 3.49 -7.44
C LEU A 60 9.86 4.32 -6.59
N TYR A 61 8.59 4.06 -6.76
CA TYR A 61 7.53 4.77 -6.05
C TYR A 61 6.58 3.74 -5.43
N PRO A 62 6.97 3.09 -4.30
CA PRO A 62 5.99 2.33 -3.52
C PRO A 62 4.92 3.29 -3.01
N ASP A 63 3.68 2.83 -2.88
CA ASP A 63 2.60 3.69 -2.39
C ASP A 63 2.91 4.16 -0.97
N PHE A 64 3.41 3.24 -0.11
CA PHE A 64 3.87 3.57 1.24
C PHE A 64 5.13 2.79 1.60
N TRP A 65 5.99 3.40 2.40
CA TRP A 65 7.17 2.72 2.91
C TRP A 65 7.66 3.33 4.24
N LYS A 66 8.25 2.49 5.08
CA LYS A 66 9.02 2.88 6.25
C LYS A 66 10.12 1.86 6.48
N ASP A 67 11.29 2.31 6.95
CA ASP A 67 12.43 1.45 7.34
C ASP A 67 12.54 0.16 6.51
N ASP A 68 12.13 -0.98 7.06
CA ASP A 68 12.16 -2.29 6.42
C ASP A 68 10.78 -2.80 5.95
N PHE A 69 9.82 -1.88 5.70
CA PHE A 69 8.45 -2.21 5.31
C PHE A 69 8.01 -1.47 4.06
N ILE A 70 7.54 -2.19 3.04
CA ILE A 70 6.90 -1.67 1.82
C ILE A 70 5.42 -2.02 1.84
N LEU A 71 4.55 -1.07 1.51
CA LEU A 71 3.12 -1.32 1.42
C LEU A 71 2.57 -0.75 0.11
N ASP A 72 1.74 -1.54 -0.54
CA ASP A 72 1.06 -1.24 -1.79
C ASP A 72 -0.46 -1.24 -1.57
N ALA A 73 -1.11 -0.17 -2.01
CA ALA A 73 -2.55 0.03 -1.87
C ALA A 73 -3.29 -0.52 -3.09
N LYS A 74 -4.13 -1.51 -2.90
CA LYS A 74 -4.93 -2.08 -3.98
C LYS A 74 -6.40 -1.71 -3.81
N TYR A 75 -6.95 -0.94 -4.74
CA TYR A 75 -8.38 -0.59 -4.75
C TYR A 75 -9.26 -1.67 -5.41
N LYS A 76 -8.81 -2.90 -5.45
CA LYS A 76 -9.55 -4.04 -6.00
C LYS A 76 -9.53 -5.19 -5.00
N HIS A 77 -10.59 -5.97 -5.00
CA HIS A 77 -10.62 -7.19 -4.20
C HIS A 77 -9.54 -8.17 -4.67
N LEU A 78 -8.84 -8.77 -3.71
CA LEU A 78 -7.79 -9.76 -3.98
C LEU A 78 -8.29 -11.21 -3.76
N ASN A 79 -9.58 -11.48 -4.04
CA ASN A 79 -10.22 -12.78 -3.84
C ASN A 79 -9.51 -13.95 -4.58
N ASN A 80 -8.84 -13.63 -5.69
CA ASN A 80 -8.05 -14.59 -6.47
C ASN A 80 -6.54 -14.50 -6.16
N GLY A 81 -6.18 -13.87 -5.03
CA GLY A 81 -4.80 -13.61 -4.66
C GLY A 81 -4.20 -12.39 -5.37
N VAL A 82 -2.95 -12.12 -5.04
CA VAL A 82 -2.19 -11.00 -5.62
C VAL A 82 -1.72 -11.37 -7.02
N GLY A 83 -1.91 -10.47 -7.98
CA GLY A 83 -1.44 -10.66 -9.36
C GLY A 83 0.08 -10.77 -9.45
N ARG A 84 0.58 -11.51 -10.45
CA ARG A 84 2.01 -11.75 -10.64
C ARG A 84 2.81 -10.44 -10.79
N GLU A 85 2.31 -9.50 -11.57
CA GLU A 85 2.98 -8.21 -11.78
C GLU A 85 3.05 -7.39 -10.48
N ASP A 86 1.95 -7.40 -9.71
CA ASP A 86 1.90 -6.74 -8.39
C ASP A 86 2.95 -7.37 -7.44
N LEU A 87 3.07 -8.71 -7.44
CA LEU A 87 4.09 -9.41 -6.64
C LEU A 87 5.50 -9.02 -7.05
N TYR A 88 5.81 -9.00 -8.33
CA TYR A 88 7.13 -8.60 -8.82
C TYR A 88 7.46 -7.17 -8.45
N GLN A 89 6.50 -6.27 -8.49
CA GLN A 89 6.66 -4.88 -8.10
C GLN A 89 7.07 -4.74 -6.64
N VAL A 90 6.29 -5.32 -5.71
CA VAL A 90 6.59 -5.23 -4.28
C VAL A 90 7.89 -5.95 -3.91
N VAL A 91 8.14 -7.14 -4.49
CA VAL A 91 9.41 -7.86 -4.28
C VAL A 91 10.60 -7.05 -4.77
N SER A 92 10.48 -6.36 -5.91
CA SER A 92 11.54 -5.48 -6.42
C SER A 92 11.78 -4.30 -5.48
N TYR A 93 10.74 -3.70 -4.93
CA TYR A 93 10.87 -2.63 -3.95
C TYR A 93 11.54 -3.13 -2.66
N MET A 94 11.10 -4.28 -2.14
CA MET A 94 11.70 -4.90 -0.96
C MET A 94 13.19 -5.17 -1.18
N TYR A 95 13.55 -5.73 -2.34
CA TYR A 95 14.96 -6.01 -2.67
C TYR A 95 15.81 -4.74 -2.68
N CYS A 96 15.34 -3.69 -3.36
CA CYS A 96 16.08 -2.43 -3.50
C CYS A 96 16.19 -1.62 -2.19
N THR A 97 15.27 -1.84 -1.25
CA THR A 97 15.26 -1.16 0.06
C THR A 97 15.78 -2.03 1.19
N THR A 98 16.07 -3.30 0.92
CA THR A 98 16.37 -4.32 1.93
C THR A 98 15.24 -4.55 2.95
N ALA A 99 14.01 -4.18 2.57
CA ALA A 99 12.85 -4.33 3.43
C ALA A 99 12.53 -5.83 3.65
N LYS A 100 12.26 -6.20 4.88
CA LYS A 100 11.91 -7.57 5.26
C LYS A 100 10.43 -7.86 5.07
N ASN A 101 9.59 -6.83 5.13
CA ASN A 101 8.15 -6.94 5.04
C ASN A 101 7.63 -6.21 3.81
N GLY A 102 6.72 -6.85 3.08
CA GLY A 102 5.88 -6.25 2.07
C GLY A 102 4.41 -6.49 2.41
N ALA A 103 3.52 -5.56 2.08
CA ALA A 103 2.09 -5.77 2.29
C ALA A 103 1.25 -5.21 1.14
N TYR A 104 0.11 -5.84 0.93
CA TYR A 104 -1.01 -5.31 0.15
C TYR A 104 -2.16 -5.02 1.09
N VAL A 105 -2.71 -3.80 1.01
CA VAL A 105 -3.90 -3.42 1.75
C VAL A 105 -5.01 -3.11 0.76
N TYR A 106 -6.16 -3.77 0.91
CA TYR A 106 -7.30 -3.65 0.02
C TYR A 106 -8.62 -3.55 0.80
N PRO A 107 -9.64 -2.84 0.25
CA PRO A 107 -10.95 -2.77 0.89
C PRO A 107 -11.65 -4.13 0.82
N TYR A 108 -12.28 -4.55 1.92
CA TYR A 108 -13.00 -5.80 1.99
C TYR A 108 -14.30 -5.67 2.76
N GLU A 109 -15.30 -6.46 2.39
CA GLU A 109 -16.63 -6.42 2.97
C GLU A 109 -16.79 -7.26 4.25
N LYS A 110 -15.75 -8.02 4.62
CA LYS A 110 -15.76 -8.88 5.81
C LYS A 110 -14.57 -8.58 6.70
N VAL A 111 -14.73 -8.88 7.97
CA VAL A 111 -13.63 -8.85 8.93
C VAL A 111 -12.83 -10.13 8.78
N GLU A 112 -11.61 -10.02 8.26
CA GLU A 112 -10.67 -11.13 8.12
C GLU A 112 -9.28 -10.73 8.61
N ASP A 113 -8.52 -11.70 9.08
CA ASP A 113 -7.15 -11.50 9.52
C ASP A 113 -6.19 -11.47 8.31
N PRO A 114 -5.11 -10.69 8.38
CA PRO A 114 -4.08 -10.69 7.35
C PRO A 114 -3.41 -12.06 7.20
N VAL A 115 -3.19 -12.46 5.94
CA VAL A 115 -2.44 -13.69 5.61
C VAL A 115 -1.01 -13.33 5.26
N SER A 116 -0.06 -14.14 5.69
CA SER A 116 1.38 -13.89 5.51
C SER A 116 2.04 -15.05 4.75
N TYR A 117 2.87 -14.71 3.76
CA TYR A 117 3.60 -15.66 2.92
C TYR A 117 5.09 -15.35 2.99
N GLN A 118 5.90 -16.34 3.32
CA GLN A 118 7.35 -16.20 3.33
C GLN A 118 7.94 -16.42 1.92
N LEU A 119 8.76 -15.49 1.47
CA LEU A 119 9.53 -15.64 0.22
C LEU A 119 10.64 -16.68 0.38
N SER A 120 10.73 -17.63 -0.56
CA SER A 120 11.64 -18.79 -0.44
C SER A 120 13.12 -18.42 -0.44
N GLY A 121 13.54 -17.43 -1.21
CA GLY A 121 14.97 -17.08 -1.34
C GLY A 121 15.44 -16.06 -0.35
N TYR A 122 14.81 -14.88 -0.36
CA TYR A 122 15.20 -13.70 0.40
C TYR A 122 14.76 -13.75 1.87
N LYS A 123 13.86 -14.67 2.23
CA LYS A 123 13.22 -14.78 3.54
C LYS A 123 12.38 -13.56 3.96
N GLY A 124 12.08 -12.65 3.04
CA GLY A 124 11.12 -11.58 3.27
C GLY A 124 9.70 -12.15 3.42
N ILE A 125 8.80 -11.38 4.00
CA ILE A 125 7.41 -11.78 4.22
C ILE A 125 6.51 -10.85 3.43
N ILE A 126 5.56 -11.43 2.68
CA ILE A 126 4.49 -10.71 2.02
C ILE A 126 3.21 -10.91 2.82
N HIS A 127 2.57 -9.82 3.20
CA HIS A 127 1.29 -9.80 3.89
C HIS A 127 0.19 -9.37 2.92
N VAL A 128 -0.97 -9.99 3.04
CA VAL A 128 -2.20 -9.61 2.33
C VAL A 128 -3.21 -9.26 3.40
N ALA A 129 -3.48 -7.97 3.55
CA ALA A 129 -4.23 -7.40 4.65
C ALA A 129 -5.56 -6.79 4.18
N PRO A 130 -6.70 -7.49 4.39
CA PRO A 130 -8.01 -6.91 4.15
C PRO A 130 -8.30 -5.80 5.16
N LEU A 131 -8.78 -4.67 4.68
CA LEU A 131 -9.32 -3.61 5.53
C LEU A 131 -10.85 -3.63 5.42
N TYR A 132 -11.52 -4.05 6.48
CA TYR A 132 -12.98 -4.12 6.49
C TYR A 132 -13.61 -2.74 6.33
N ILE A 133 -14.47 -2.61 5.35
CA ILE A 133 -15.32 -1.43 5.11
C ILE A 133 -16.78 -1.86 5.28
N PRO A 134 -17.51 -1.32 6.28
CA PRO A 134 -18.92 -1.60 6.46
C PRO A 134 -19.74 -1.25 5.19
N GLN A 135 -20.60 -2.15 4.73
CA GLN A 135 -21.28 -2.02 3.43
C GLN A 135 -22.74 -1.59 3.52
N THR A 136 -23.46 -1.89 4.59
CA THR A 136 -24.91 -1.75 4.56
C THR A 136 -25.51 -1.27 5.88
N GLU A 137 -26.63 -0.57 5.75
CA GLU A 137 -27.77 -0.40 6.65
C GLU A 137 -27.45 -0.23 8.16
N MET A 138 -26.26 0.23 8.45
CA MET A 138 -25.89 0.56 9.81
C MET A 138 -26.36 1.96 10.13
N ILE A 139 -26.80 2.16 11.35
CA ILE A 139 -26.87 3.52 11.86
C ILE A 139 -25.46 4.13 11.83
N PHE A 140 -25.38 5.43 11.76
CA PHE A 140 -24.10 6.13 11.57
C PHE A 140 -23.04 5.78 12.63
N GLU A 141 -23.47 5.61 13.88
CA GLU A 141 -22.61 5.26 15.01
C GLU A 141 -21.97 3.89 14.82
N ASP A 142 -22.71 2.88 14.34
CA ASP A 142 -22.20 1.54 14.07
C ASP A 142 -21.23 1.54 12.89
N PHE A 143 -21.53 2.34 11.84
CA PHE A 143 -20.62 2.52 10.72
C PHE A 143 -19.28 3.08 11.18
N ILE A 144 -19.28 4.16 11.96
CA ILE A 144 -18.06 4.77 12.49
C ILE A 144 -17.30 3.81 13.41
N ALA A 145 -18.01 3.10 14.29
CA ALA A 145 -17.38 2.10 15.16
C ALA A 145 -16.71 0.98 14.34
N GLY A 146 -17.36 0.52 13.27
CA GLY A 146 -16.83 -0.48 12.35
C GLY A 146 -15.57 -0.01 11.64
N ILE A 147 -15.55 1.21 11.11
CA ILE A 147 -14.37 1.84 10.48
C ILE A 147 -13.23 1.96 11.49
N ASN A 148 -13.47 2.59 12.65
CA ASN A 148 -12.43 2.79 13.66
C ASN A 148 -11.83 1.45 14.12
N GLY A 149 -12.65 0.44 14.38
CA GLY A 149 -12.18 -0.89 14.74
C GLY A 149 -11.36 -1.58 13.65
N SER A 150 -11.68 -1.32 12.38
CA SER A 150 -10.92 -1.84 11.24
C SER A 150 -9.56 -1.15 11.12
N GLU A 151 -9.53 0.16 11.24
CA GLU A 151 -8.29 0.95 11.22
C GLU A 151 -7.34 0.55 12.36
N ASP A 152 -7.88 0.37 13.57
CA ASP A 152 -7.09 -0.05 14.73
C ASP A 152 -6.50 -1.45 14.54
N ARG A 153 -7.25 -2.39 13.95
CA ARG A 153 -6.72 -3.72 13.62
C ARG A 153 -5.56 -3.63 12.64
N LEU A 154 -5.68 -2.81 11.59
CA LEU A 154 -4.59 -2.60 10.64
C LEU A 154 -3.37 -1.97 11.32
N ARG A 155 -3.53 -0.92 12.13
CA ARG A 155 -2.44 -0.29 12.87
C ARG A 155 -1.73 -1.29 13.78
N ASN A 156 -2.48 -2.05 14.57
CA ASN A 156 -1.93 -3.07 15.50
C ASN A 156 -1.18 -4.17 14.73
N PHE A 157 -1.74 -4.63 13.60
CA PHE A 157 -1.07 -5.61 12.75
C PHE A 157 0.28 -5.08 12.25
N LEU A 158 0.32 -3.87 11.68
CA LEU A 158 1.54 -3.29 11.15
C LEU A 158 2.59 -3.05 12.23
N GLN A 159 2.19 -2.54 13.41
CA GLN A 159 3.09 -2.35 14.54
C GLN A 159 3.68 -3.66 15.07
N SER A 160 2.92 -4.77 15.02
CA SER A 160 3.42 -6.08 15.43
C SER A 160 4.53 -6.63 14.54
N LYS A 161 4.80 -6.00 13.39
CA LYS A 161 5.86 -6.37 12.43
C LYS A 161 7.11 -5.50 12.53
N ASP A 162 7.10 -4.51 13.40
CA ASP A 162 8.24 -3.59 13.61
C ASP A 162 9.35 -4.16 14.53
N ASN A 163 9.27 -5.45 14.90
CA ASN A 163 10.22 -6.13 15.77
C ASN A 163 11.19 -7.06 15.04
#